data_9ad8d3698842237c6fbbca32ea026c8b
#
_entry.id   9ad8d3698842237c6fbbca32ea026c8b
#
_cell.length_a   1.000
_cell.length_b   1.000
_cell.length_c   1.000
_cell.angle_alpha   90.00
_cell.angle_beta   90.00
_cell.angle_gamma   90.00
#
_symmetry.space_group_name_H-M   'P 1'
#
loop_
_entity.id
_entity.type
_entity.pdbx_description
1 polymer ?
#
loop_
_entity_poly.entity_id
_entity_poly.type
_entity_poly.pdbx_seq_one_letter_code
_entity_poly.pdbx_strand_id
1 'polypeptide(L)'
;MPNAVIDIPAASAPEAEAHFAASFRFETDCWDVHDTLSRPDAGFVLLDVRGPDLFAKGHVPGAINLPHGKIIASRLAAWPADTVFVTYCAGPHCNGAARGALRLARLSRPVKIMTGGVTGWIDEGFVLDSGQPGA
;
A
#
# COMPACT_ATOMS: atom_id res chain seq x y z
N MET A 1 23.30 28.49 13.15
CA MET A 1 21.85 28.17 13.14
C MET A 1 21.67 26.67 12.99
N PRO A 2 20.76 26.05 13.72
CA PRO A 2 20.41 24.65 13.48
C PRO A 2 19.90 24.45 12.05
N ASN A 3 20.25 23.32 11.47
CA ASN A 3 19.78 22.94 10.14
C ASN A 3 19.33 21.48 10.19
N ALA A 4 18.04 21.28 10.40
CA ALA A 4 17.46 19.95 10.61
C ALA A 4 17.69 18.99 9.42
N VAL A 5 17.97 19.53 8.24
CA VAL A 5 18.22 18.70 7.06
C VAL A 5 19.60 18.03 7.11
N ILE A 6 20.61 18.75 7.57
CA ILE A 6 22.00 18.25 7.54
C ILE A 6 22.64 18.06 8.92
N ASP A 7 21.98 18.44 10.01
CA ASP A 7 22.49 18.21 11.37
C ASP A 7 22.66 16.71 11.65
N ILE A 8 21.78 15.88 11.09
CA ILE A 8 22.01 14.45 10.98
C ILE A 8 22.63 14.22 9.60
N PRO A 9 23.89 13.78 9.54
CA PRO A 9 24.57 13.62 8.26
C PRO A 9 23.88 12.60 7.36
N ALA A 10 23.94 12.84 6.05
CA ALA A 10 23.51 11.85 5.09
C ALA A 10 24.35 10.57 5.23
N ALA A 11 23.73 9.43 4.99
CA ALA A 11 24.44 8.14 4.94
C ALA A 11 25.50 8.16 3.83
N SER A 12 26.49 7.28 3.94
CA SER A 12 27.44 7.08 2.85
C SER A 12 26.72 6.67 1.56
N ALA A 13 27.33 6.95 0.42
CA ALA A 13 26.74 6.58 -0.86
C ALA A 13 26.47 5.04 -0.99
N PRO A 14 27.37 4.14 -0.57
CA PRO A 14 27.08 2.71 -0.59
C PRO A 14 25.88 2.31 0.30
N GLU A 15 25.78 2.89 1.50
CA GLU A 15 24.67 2.62 2.40
C GLU A 15 23.35 3.14 1.82
N ALA A 16 23.37 4.35 1.26
CA ALA A 16 22.19 4.95 0.63
C ALA A 16 21.73 4.13 -0.59
N GLU A 17 22.65 3.68 -1.42
CA GLU A 17 22.36 2.84 -2.57
C GLU A 17 21.65 1.55 -2.13
N ALA A 18 22.17 0.86 -1.14
CA ALA A 18 21.57 -0.38 -0.63
C ALA A 18 20.17 -0.13 -0.07
N HIS A 19 20.01 0.94 0.69
CA HIS A 19 18.72 1.29 1.30
C HIS A 19 17.66 1.61 0.24
N PHE A 20 17.98 2.49 -0.71
CA PHE A 20 17.00 2.91 -1.71
C PHE A 20 16.69 1.79 -2.70
N ALA A 21 17.67 0.97 -3.07
CA ALA A 21 17.41 -0.21 -3.89
C ALA A 21 16.49 -1.20 -3.17
N ALA A 22 16.68 -1.40 -1.87
CA ALA A 22 15.84 -2.29 -1.08
C ALA A 22 14.40 -1.76 -0.94
N SER A 23 14.22 -0.44 -0.90
CA SER A 23 12.88 0.15 -0.70
C SER A 23 11.87 -0.30 -1.75
N PHE A 24 12.31 -0.54 -2.98
CA PHE A 24 11.42 -1.00 -4.06
C PHE A 24 10.88 -2.43 -3.84
N ARG A 25 11.46 -3.16 -2.91
CA ARG A 25 10.97 -4.49 -2.49
C ARG A 25 9.86 -4.38 -1.47
N PHE A 26 9.73 -3.24 -0.80
CA PHE A 26 8.76 -2.99 0.27
C PHE A 26 7.66 -2.02 -0.13
N GLU A 27 7.93 -1.17 -1.11
CA GLU A 27 7.04 -0.07 -1.48
C GLU A 27 6.85 0.00 -2.98
N THR A 28 5.67 0.44 -3.38
CA THR A 28 5.31 0.88 -4.71
C THR A 28 4.61 2.24 -4.60
N ASP A 29 4.14 2.80 -5.68
CA ASP A 29 3.47 4.09 -5.67
C ASP A 29 2.16 4.06 -6.48
N CYS A 30 1.43 5.17 -6.42
CA CYS A 30 0.13 5.28 -7.09
C CYS A 30 0.26 5.19 -8.61
N TRP A 31 1.33 5.75 -9.18
CA TRP A 31 1.56 5.71 -10.62
C TRP A 31 1.72 4.28 -11.14
N ASP A 32 2.61 3.51 -10.49
CA ASP A 32 2.88 2.14 -10.92
C ASP A 32 1.67 1.24 -10.72
N VAL A 33 0.92 1.42 -9.63
CA VAL A 33 -0.32 0.67 -9.40
C VAL A 33 -1.34 1.02 -10.47
N HIS A 34 -1.55 2.30 -10.75
CA HIS A 34 -2.49 2.74 -11.79
C HIS A 34 -2.13 2.16 -13.16
N ASP A 35 -0.85 2.18 -13.51
CA ASP A 35 -0.37 1.70 -14.81
C ASP A 35 -0.63 0.19 -15.00
N THR A 36 -0.59 -0.59 -13.93
CA THR A 36 -0.73 -2.05 -14.02
C THR A 36 -2.12 -2.56 -13.63
N LEU A 37 -2.90 -1.78 -12.90
CA LEU A 37 -4.14 -2.25 -12.27
C LEU A 37 -5.17 -2.79 -13.28
N SER A 38 -5.22 -2.20 -14.47
CA SER A 38 -6.16 -2.59 -15.53
C SER A 38 -5.68 -3.80 -16.35
N ARG A 39 -4.44 -4.25 -16.14
CA ARG A 39 -3.90 -5.39 -16.89
C ARG A 39 -4.46 -6.71 -16.34
N PRO A 40 -4.83 -7.68 -17.21
CA PRO A 40 -5.31 -8.99 -16.73
C PRO A 40 -4.28 -9.73 -15.87
N ASP A 41 -2.99 -9.46 -16.10
CA ASP A 41 -1.85 -10.09 -15.42
C ASP A 41 -1.18 -9.16 -14.41
N ALA A 42 -1.95 -8.29 -13.76
CA ALA A 42 -1.40 -7.32 -12.81
C ALA A 42 -0.50 -7.96 -11.74
N GLY A 43 -0.86 -9.16 -11.29
CA GLY A 43 0.01 -9.95 -10.42
C GLY A 43 -0.06 -9.62 -8.95
N PHE A 44 -1.02 -8.79 -8.53
CA PHE A 44 -1.19 -8.43 -7.12
C PHE A 44 -2.66 -8.20 -6.77
N VAL A 45 -2.95 -8.25 -5.49
CA VAL A 45 -4.26 -7.90 -4.92
C VAL A 45 -4.09 -6.60 -4.13
N LEU A 46 -4.87 -5.58 -4.49
CA LEU A 46 -4.83 -4.28 -3.84
C LEU A 46 -5.83 -4.24 -2.69
N LEU A 47 -5.33 -3.98 -1.48
CA LEU A 47 -6.14 -3.93 -0.27
C LEU A 47 -6.25 -2.51 0.26
N ASP A 48 -7.47 -2.00 0.34
CA ASP A 48 -7.78 -0.80 1.11
C ASP A 48 -7.96 -1.22 2.57
N VAL A 49 -7.04 -0.79 3.42
CA VAL A 49 -7.01 -1.22 4.82
C VAL A 49 -7.71 -0.26 5.77
N ARG A 50 -8.44 0.72 5.22
CA ARG A 50 -9.30 1.63 5.99
C ARG A 50 -10.61 0.93 6.36
N GLY A 51 -11.40 1.60 7.19
CA GLY A 51 -12.74 1.10 7.50
C GLY A 51 -13.70 1.14 6.31
N PRO A 52 -14.79 0.36 6.35
CA PRO A 52 -15.73 0.25 5.23
C PRO A 52 -16.44 1.55 4.87
N ASP A 53 -16.67 2.45 5.82
CA ASP A 53 -17.30 3.74 5.54
C ASP A 53 -16.42 4.62 4.66
N LEU A 54 -15.13 4.67 4.94
CA LEU A 54 -14.18 5.42 4.12
C LEU A 54 -14.02 4.79 2.75
N PHE A 55 -13.97 3.47 2.69
CA PHE A 55 -13.94 2.74 1.41
C PHE A 55 -15.14 3.10 0.54
N ALA A 56 -16.33 3.09 1.12
CA ALA A 56 -17.56 3.39 0.39
C ALA A 56 -17.59 4.81 -0.18
N LYS A 57 -16.98 5.77 0.52
CA LYS A 57 -16.90 7.17 0.06
C LYS A 57 -15.98 7.35 -1.13
N GLY A 58 -14.94 6.55 -1.21
CA GLY A 58 -14.00 6.63 -2.33
C GLY A 58 -12.83 5.69 -2.12
N HIS A 59 -12.53 4.87 -3.12
CA HIS A 59 -11.43 3.91 -3.08
C HIS A 59 -10.82 3.75 -4.47
N VAL A 60 -9.60 3.23 -4.50
CA VAL A 60 -8.93 2.93 -5.77
C VAL A 60 -9.73 1.86 -6.52
N PRO A 61 -10.02 2.05 -7.81
CA PRO A 61 -10.74 1.06 -8.59
C PRO A 61 -10.08 -0.33 -8.51
N GLY A 62 -10.88 -1.35 -8.26
CA GLY A 62 -10.38 -2.73 -8.12
C GLY A 62 -9.86 -3.10 -6.74
N ALA A 63 -9.76 -2.17 -5.82
CA ALA A 63 -9.32 -2.46 -4.45
C ALA A 63 -10.38 -3.28 -3.70
N ILE A 64 -9.89 -4.14 -2.84
CA ILE A 64 -10.71 -4.91 -1.90
C ILE A 64 -10.58 -4.27 -0.53
N ASN A 65 -11.70 -4.05 0.15
CA ASN A 65 -11.68 -3.50 1.50
C ASN A 65 -11.41 -4.61 2.53
N LEU A 66 -10.28 -4.49 3.20
CA LEU A 66 -9.93 -5.37 4.32
C LEU A 66 -9.24 -4.51 5.39
N PRO A 67 -9.99 -3.98 6.37
CA PRO A 67 -9.40 -3.16 7.42
C PRO A 67 -8.22 -3.85 8.09
N HIS A 68 -7.17 -3.09 8.40
CA HIS A 68 -5.91 -3.70 8.87
C HIS A 68 -6.10 -4.57 10.11
N GLY A 69 -7.02 -4.22 11.01
CA GLY A 69 -7.32 -5.01 12.20
C GLY A 69 -8.03 -6.34 11.91
N LYS A 70 -8.52 -6.53 10.70
CA LYS A 70 -9.23 -7.76 10.28
C LYS A 70 -8.38 -8.63 9.34
N ILE A 71 -7.11 -8.33 9.19
CA ILE A 71 -6.20 -9.15 8.40
C ILE A 71 -5.77 -10.34 9.26
N ILE A 72 -6.47 -11.45 9.06
CA ILE A 72 -6.23 -12.72 9.74
C ILE A 72 -6.20 -13.85 8.71
N ALA A 73 -5.64 -14.99 9.07
CA ALA A 73 -5.41 -16.08 8.14
C ALA A 73 -6.70 -16.52 7.42
N SER A 74 -7.81 -16.60 8.14
CA SER A 74 -9.09 -17.06 7.56
C SER A 74 -9.61 -16.10 6.47
N ARG A 75 -9.33 -14.81 6.58
CA ARG A 75 -9.73 -13.82 5.57
C ARG A 75 -8.90 -13.89 4.31
N LEU A 76 -7.74 -14.51 4.37
CA LEU A 76 -6.79 -14.62 3.26
C LEU A 76 -6.81 -16.00 2.61
N ALA A 77 -7.62 -16.92 3.12
CA ALA A 77 -7.60 -18.33 2.71
C ALA A 77 -7.97 -18.54 1.24
N ALA A 78 -8.73 -17.62 0.64
CA ALA A 78 -9.15 -17.73 -0.76
C ALA A 78 -8.01 -17.45 -1.75
N TRP A 79 -6.92 -16.83 -1.31
CA TRP A 79 -5.80 -16.51 -2.18
C TRP A 79 -4.64 -17.48 -1.99
N PRO A 80 -3.98 -17.90 -3.08
CA PRO A 80 -2.77 -18.73 -2.99
C PRO A 80 -1.71 -18.10 -2.09
N ALA A 81 -0.84 -18.93 -1.53
CA ALA A 81 0.19 -18.48 -0.58
C ALA A 81 1.19 -17.49 -1.18
N ASP A 82 1.42 -17.55 -2.49
CA ASP A 82 2.35 -16.68 -3.20
C ASP A 82 1.70 -15.39 -3.75
N THR A 83 0.44 -15.15 -3.46
CA THR A 83 -0.24 -13.91 -3.86
C THR A 83 0.48 -12.71 -3.24
N VAL A 84 0.83 -11.74 -4.07
CA VAL A 84 1.39 -10.47 -3.60
C VAL A 84 0.25 -9.53 -3.26
N PHE A 85 0.26 -9.03 -2.02
CA PHE A 85 -0.70 -8.01 -1.59
C PHE A 85 -0.05 -6.63 -1.62
N VAL A 86 -0.83 -5.63 -2.00
CA VAL A 86 -0.43 -4.22 -1.92
C VAL A 86 -1.44 -3.51 -1.03
N THR A 87 -0.97 -2.90 0.04
CA THR A 87 -1.83 -2.19 0.99
C THR A 87 -1.77 -0.69 0.77
N TYR A 88 -2.89 0.00 1.01
CA TYR A 88 -2.90 1.46 1.06
C TYR A 88 -3.90 1.95 2.12
N CYS A 89 -3.69 3.18 2.54
CA CYS A 89 -4.53 3.87 3.52
C CYS A 89 -4.92 5.25 2.98
N ALA A 90 -5.29 6.18 3.87
CA ALA A 90 -5.74 7.51 3.48
C ALA A 90 -4.66 8.33 2.76
N GLY A 91 -3.43 8.22 3.19
CA GLY A 91 -2.31 8.97 2.62
C GLY A 91 -1.03 8.70 3.39
N PRO A 92 0.07 9.38 3.03
CA PRO A 92 1.37 9.13 3.65
C PRO A 92 1.42 9.46 5.15
N HIS A 93 0.46 10.25 5.64
CA HIS A 93 0.35 10.60 7.05
C HIS A 93 -0.29 9.50 7.91
N CYS A 94 -0.83 8.45 7.29
CA CYS A 94 -1.57 7.38 7.96
C CYS A 94 -0.72 6.11 7.97
N ASN A 95 -0.55 5.50 9.14
CA ASN A 95 0.22 4.27 9.28
C ASN A 95 -0.59 2.98 9.05
N GLY A 96 -1.86 3.10 8.64
CA GLY A 96 -2.73 1.93 8.43
C GLY A 96 -2.18 0.96 7.40
N ALA A 97 -1.61 1.48 6.30
CA ALA A 97 -0.99 0.63 5.28
C ALA A 97 0.18 -0.17 5.84
N ALA A 98 1.02 0.45 6.67
CA ALA A 98 2.14 -0.23 7.31
C ALA A 98 1.65 -1.27 8.33
N ARG A 99 0.61 -0.97 9.09
CA ARG A 99 0.01 -1.93 10.02
C ARG A 99 -0.56 -3.14 9.29
N GLY A 100 -1.24 -2.91 8.18
CA GLY A 100 -1.75 -3.98 7.32
C GLY A 100 -0.63 -4.82 6.73
N ALA A 101 0.41 -4.18 6.20
CA ALA A 101 1.57 -4.86 5.65
C ALA A 101 2.28 -5.73 6.71
N LEU A 102 2.43 -5.21 7.93
CA LEU A 102 3.03 -5.96 9.02
C LEU A 102 2.23 -7.23 9.35
N ARG A 103 0.90 -7.12 9.39
CA ARG A 103 0.04 -8.29 9.65
C ARG A 103 0.15 -9.32 8.53
N LEU A 104 0.17 -8.88 7.27
CA LEU A 104 0.35 -9.77 6.12
C LEU A 104 1.71 -10.47 6.17
N ALA A 105 2.78 -9.74 6.46
CA ALA A 105 4.11 -10.31 6.58
C ALA A 105 4.19 -11.34 7.71
N ARG A 106 3.56 -11.07 8.86
CA ARG A 106 3.48 -12.04 9.97
C ARG A 106 2.73 -13.30 9.61
N LEU A 107 1.82 -13.22 8.64
CA LEU A 107 1.09 -14.36 8.09
C LEU A 107 1.82 -14.99 6.90
N SER A 108 3.09 -14.62 6.71
CA SER A 108 3.96 -15.12 5.63
C SER A 108 3.44 -14.80 4.23
N ARG A 109 2.75 -13.66 4.09
CA ARG A 109 2.25 -13.20 2.80
C ARG A 109 3.18 -12.16 2.18
N PRO A 110 3.54 -12.29 0.90
CA PRO A 110 4.27 -11.25 0.19
C PRO A 110 3.47 -9.95 0.18
N VAL A 111 4.10 -8.84 0.48
CA VAL A 111 3.39 -7.57 0.61
C VAL A 111 4.27 -6.38 0.22
N LYS A 112 3.64 -5.37 -0.36
CA LYS A 112 4.21 -4.03 -0.56
C LYS A 112 3.19 -3.00 -0.11
N ILE A 113 3.66 -1.81 0.18
CA ILE A 113 2.80 -0.65 0.49
C ILE A 113 2.74 0.25 -0.74
N MET A 114 1.53 0.67 -1.13
CA MET A 114 1.37 1.77 -2.08
C MET A 114 1.48 3.09 -1.31
N THR A 115 2.66 3.70 -1.38
CA THR A 115 2.88 5.00 -0.75
C THR A 115 2.01 6.05 -1.41
N GLY A 116 1.59 7.05 -0.63
CA GLY A 116 0.70 8.09 -1.10
C GLY A 116 -0.77 7.85 -0.77
N GLY A 117 -1.24 6.61 -0.81
CA GLY A 117 -2.62 6.28 -0.47
C GLY A 117 -3.64 7.02 -1.32
N VAL A 118 -4.83 7.27 -0.76
CA VAL A 118 -5.92 7.96 -1.46
C VAL A 118 -5.52 9.37 -1.86
N THR A 119 -4.85 10.11 -0.97
CA THR A 119 -4.42 11.48 -1.30
C THR A 119 -3.44 11.50 -2.46
N GLY A 120 -2.48 10.58 -2.48
CA GLY A 120 -1.54 10.46 -3.58
C GLY A 120 -2.22 10.07 -4.89
N TRP A 121 -3.21 9.19 -4.83
CA TRP A 121 -4.01 8.79 -5.99
C TRP A 121 -4.71 10.00 -6.60
N ILE A 122 -5.36 10.80 -5.78
CA ILE A 122 -6.05 12.02 -6.22
C ILE A 122 -5.05 13.05 -6.75
N ASP A 123 -3.92 13.23 -6.09
CA ASP A 123 -2.89 14.19 -6.51
C ASP A 123 -2.34 13.88 -7.90
N GLU A 124 -2.28 12.60 -8.27
CA GLU A 124 -1.88 12.20 -9.62
C GLU A 124 -2.98 12.41 -10.66
N GLY A 125 -4.16 12.86 -10.26
CA GLY A 125 -5.28 13.09 -11.16
C GLY A 125 -6.09 11.83 -11.47
N PHE A 126 -5.88 10.75 -10.75
CA PHE A 126 -6.61 9.50 -10.95
C PHE A 126 -7.96 9.52 -10.24
N VAL A 127 -8.93 8.84 -10.81
CA VAL A 127 -10.30 8.82 -10.26
C VAL A 127 -10.47 7.68 -9.26
N LEU A 128 -11.38 7.89 -8.32
CA LEU A 128 -11.80 6.88 -7.34
C LEU A 128 -13.15 6.30 -7.74
N ASP A 129 -13.36 5.04 -7.38
CA ASP A 129 -14.68 4.44 -7.35
C ASP A 129 -15.34 4.70 -6.00
N SER A 130 -16.66 4.53 -5.92
CA SER A 130 -17.40 4.63 -4.68
C SER A 130 -18.37 3.46 -4.56
N GLY A 131 -18.88 3.24 -3.37
CA GLY A 131 -19.84 2.17 -3.09
C GLY A 131 -19.35 1.25 -1.99
N GLN A 132 -20.26 0.44 -1.47
CA GLN A 132 -19.99 -0.48 -0.39
C GLN A 132 -18.99 -1.56 -0.83
N PRO A 133 -18.22 -2.15 0.11
CA PRO A 133 -17.38 -3.28 -0.20
C PRO A 133 -18.21 -4.40 -0.84
N GLY A 134 -17.66 -5.03 -1.86
CA GLY A 134 -18.28 -6.15 -2.53
C GLY A 134 -18.52 -7.32 -1.59
N ALA A 135 -19.49 -8.12 -1.92
CA ALA A 135 -19.83 -9.33 -1.16
C ALA A 135 -18.70 -10.37 -1.29
#